data_031cc24455e7df6eed02b2eaf7db49f7
#
_entry.id   031cc24455e7df6eed02b2eaf7db49f7
#
_cell.length_a   1.000
_cell.length_b   1.000
_cell.length_c   1.000
_cell.angle_alpha   90.00
_cell.angle_beta   90.00
_cell.angle_gamma   90.00
#
_symmetry.space_group_name_H-M   'P 1'
#
loop_
_entity.id
_entity.type
_entity.pdbx_description
1 polymer ?
#
loop_
_entity_poly.entity_id
_entity_poly.type
_entity_poly.pdbx_seq_one_letter_code
_entity_poly.pdbx_strand_id
1 'polypeptide(L)'
;MSDPNMDLNGRVYAITGGALGIGRCLTEELTRRGAQVALIDKEADTGRALAEQLKREGGNVLFVPGDVAEEEALQNFVGRTAETFGGVDVLVNNACLHRQGLLTPCGYEDFNYVLRVGVTAPYMLTRLFLPYFRKGASVINITSTRAFMSQADTESYSAAKGGISALTHAMAVSLAGRVRVNAIAPGWIDTGAYHDPAYRPDYTRADAAQHPSGRVGTPQDIFRAVLFLSDGENSFIDGETLTVDGGMTRRMIYTGDEGWAYTV
;
A
#
# COMPACT_ATOMS: atom_id res chain seq x y z
N MET A 1 12.12 -7.52 -16.77
CA MET A 1 11.51 -6.17 -16.58
C MET A 1 10.06 -6.32 -16.93
N SER A 2 9.15 -6.06 -15.98
CA SER A 2 7.72 -6.07 -16.28
C SER A 2 7.43 -5.03 -17.37
N ASP A 3 6.73 -5.45 -18.41
CA ASP A 3 6.32 -4.57 -19.52
C ASP A 3 5.50 -3.41 -18.93
N PRO A 4 5.87 -2.13 -19.16
CA PRO A 4 5.08 -0.99 -18.72
C PRO A 4 3.66 -0.98 -19.33
N ASN A 5 3.42 -1.79 -20.36
CA ASN A 5 2.13 -2.00 -21.01
C ASN A 5 1.47 -3.35 -20.64
N MET A 6 1.84 -3.96 -19.50
CA MET A 6 1.23 -5.22 -19.06
C MET A 6 -0.30 -5.10 -19.10
N ASP A 7 -0.94 -5.91 -19.93
CA ASP A 7 -2.39 -6.02 -19.99
C ASP A 7 -2.88 -6.77 -18.75
N LEU A 8 -3.73 -6.11 -17.97
CA LEU A 8 -4.31 -6.65 -16.74
C LEU A 8 -5.77 -7.10 -16.92
N ASN A 9 -6.23 -7.24 -18.16
CA ASN A 9 -7.59 -7.62 -18.47
C ASN A 9 -8.04 -8.87 -17.70
N GLY A 10 -9.16 -8.74 -16.97
CA GLY A 10 -9.75 -9.82 -16.20
C GLY A 10 -9.09 -10.11 -14.86
N ARG A 11 -7.93 -9.50 -14.52
CA ARG A 11 -7.33 -9.61 -13.20
C ARG A 11 -8.07 -8.76 -12.17
N VAL A 12 -8.33 -9.32 -11.01
CA VAL A 12 -9.06 -8.65 -9.92
C VAL A 12 -8.07 -8.23 -8.83
N TYR A 13 -8.06 -6.92 -8.56
CA TYR A 13 -7.31 -6.32 -7.47
C TYR A 13 -8.27 -5.84 -6.38
N ALA A 14 -8.03 -6.25 -5.14
CA ALA A 14 -8.71 -5.74 -3.95
C ALA A 14 -7.76 -4.82 -3.18
N ILE A 15 -8.14 -3.55 -2.94
CA ILE A 15 -7.26 -2.51 -2.40
C ILE A 15 -7.90 -1.87 -1.17
N THR A 16 -7.16 -1.78 -0.07
CA THR A 16 -7.58 -1.01 1.11
C THR A 16 -7.00 0.40 1.08
N GLY A 17 -7.78 1.40 1.51
CA GLY A 17 -7.38 2.81 1.42
C GLY A 17 -7.21 3.27 -0.03
N GLY A 18 -8.13 2.85 -0.91
CA GLY A 18 -8.02 3.01 -2.36
C GLY A 18 -8.48 4.38 -2.90
N ALA A 19 -9.03 5.26 -2.05
CA ALA A 19 -9.61 6.53 -2.49
C ALA A 19 -8.61 7.70 -2.55
N LEU A 20 -7.50 7.62 -1.83
CA LEU A 20 -6.51 8.70 -1.70
C LEU A 20 -5.07 8.17 -1.79
N GLY A 21 -4.12 9.08 -2.01
CA GLY A 21 -2.68 8.80 -1.95
C GLY A 21 -2.21 7.68 -2.86
N ILE A 22 -1.37 6.78 -2.32
CA ILE A 22 -0.85 5.60 -3.04
C ILE A 22 -2.00 4.71 -3.51
N GLY A 23 -3.00 4.46 -2.65
CA GLY A 23 -4.14 3.61 -3.00
C GLY A 23 -4.95 4.15 -4.17
N ARG A 24 -5.17 5.47 -4.24
CA ARG A 24 -5.83 6.11 -5.40
C ARG A 24 -5.03 5.92 -6.68
N CYS A 25 -3.72 6.15 -6.63
CA CYS A 25 -2.85 5.90 -7.78
C CYS A 25 -2.97 4.44 -8.26
N LEU A 26 -2.93 3.47 -7.33
CA LEU A 26 -3.12 2.06 -7.66
C LEU A 26 -4.49 1.81 -8.31
N THR A 27 -5.56 2.35 -7.72
CA THR A 27 -6.93 2.21 -8.23
C THR A 27 -7.04 2.74 -9.67
N GLU A 28 -6.54 3.95 -9.93
CA GLU A 28 -6.58 4.58 -11.25
C GLU A 28 -5.73 3.82 -12.27
N GLU A 29 -4.47 3.54 -11.95
CA GLU A 29 -3.52 2.95 -12.89
C GLU A 29 -3.85 1.50 -13.24
N LEU A 30 -4.31 0.70 -12.27
CA LEU A 30 -4.75 -0.68 -12.51
C LEU A 30 -6.01 -0.70 -13.38
N THR A 31 -6.98 0.17 -13.07
CA THR A 31 -8.21 0.27 -13.85
C THR A 31 -7.95 0.67 -15.30
N ARG A 32 -7.07 1.66 -15.54
CA ARG A 32 -6.70 2.08 -16.91
C ARG A 32 -6.01 0.99 -17.72
N ARG A 33 -5.41 -0.01 -17.06
CA ARG A 33 -4.80 -1.19 -17.70
C ARG A 33 -5.74 -2.39 -17.82
N GLY A 34 -7.04 -2.17 -17.61
CA GLY A 34 -8.07 -3.20 -17.81
C GLY A 34 -8.31 -4.11 -16.59
N ALA A 35 -7.65 -3.87 -15.46
CA ALA A 35 -7.96 -4.62 -14.24
C ALA A 35 -9.36 -4.31 -13.72
N GLN A 36 -9.97 -5.29 -13.05
CA GLN A 36 -11.15 -5.14 -12.23
C GLN A 36 -10.68 -4.75 -10.82
N VAL A 37 -11.14 -3.62 -10.30
CA VAL A 37 -10.65 -3.10 -9.02
C VAL A 37 -11.77 -2.99 -8.00
N ALA A 38 -11.66 -3.72 -6.89
CA ALA A 38 -12.44 -3.48 -5.69
C ALA A 38 -11.62 -2.62 -4.72
N LEU A 39 -12.21 -1.55 -4.20
CA LEU A 39 -11.57 -0.75 -3.17
C LEU A 39 -12.49 -0.51 -1.98
N ILE A 40 -11.89 -0.51 -0.77
CA ILE A 40 -12.53 -0.10 0.48
C ILE A 40 -11.82 1.14 1.01
N ASP A 41 -12.59 2.14 1.41
CA ASP A 41 -12.08 3.34 2.05
C ASP A 41 -13.15 3.94 2.98
N LYS A 42 -12.73 4.59 4.07
CA LYS A 42 -13.62 5.34 4.96
C LYS A 42 -14.06 6.68 4.37
N GLU A 43 -13.30 7.23 3.43
CA GLU A 43 -13.60 8.48 2.71
C GLU A 43 -14.69 8.23 1.66
N ALA A 44 -15.93 8.08 2.16
CA ALA A 44 -17.06 7.58 1.38
C ALA A 44 -17.37 8.41 0.13
N ASP A 45 -17.35 9.74 0.24
CA ASP A 45 -17.67 10.62 -0.89
C ASP A 45 -16.56 10.64 -1.93
N THR A 46 -15.31 10.69 -1.48
CA THR A 46 -14.12 10.65 -2.35
C THR A 46 -14.05 9.32 -3.09
N GLY A 47 -14.23 8.21 -2.38
CA GLY A 47 -14.22 6.88 -2.99
C GLY A 47 -15.34 6.66 -3.98
N ARG A 48 -16.54 7.17 -3.69
CA ARG A 48 -17.70 7.12 -4.60
C ARG A 48 -17.45 7.92 -5.87
N ALA A 49 -16.99 9.16 -5.72
CA ALA A 49 -16.69 10.03 -6.86
C ALA A 49 -15.59 9.44 -7.77
N LEU A 50 -14.53 8.88 -7.17
CA LEU A 50 -13.47 8.19 -7.92
C LEU A 50 -14.01 6.99 -8.70
N ALA A 51 -14.78 6.11 -8.06
CA ALA A 51 -15.34 4.94 -8.71
C ALA A 51 -16.29 5.31 -9.86
N GLU A 52 -17.13 6.32 -9.68
CA GLU A 52 -18.02 6.82 -10.73
C GLU A 52 -17.25 7.44 -11.90
N GLN A 53 -16.18 8.17 -11.62
CA GLN A 53 -15.31 8.71 -12.67
C GLN A 53 -14.69 7.58 -13.49
N LEU A 54 -14.05 6.61 -12.85
CA LEU A 54 -13.40 5.50 -13.54
C LEU A 54 -14.38 4.63 -14.32
N LYS A 55 -15.60 4.43 -13.82
CA LYS A 55 -16.68 3.75 -14.58
C LYS A 55 -17.09 4.51 -15.83
N ARG A 56 -17.19 5.84 -15.77
CA ARG A 56 -17.45 6.66 -16.97
C ARG A 56 -16.34 6.58 -18.01
N GLU A 57 -15.11 6.36 -17.56
CA GLU A 57 -13.93 6.13 -18.40
C GLU A 57 -13.87 4.68 -18.95
N GLY A 58 -14.87 3.83 -18.65
CA GLY A 58 -14.94 2.44 -19.11
C GLY A 58 -14.31 1.42 -18.18
N GLY A 59 -13.87 1.84 -17.01
CA GLY A 59 -13.24 0.97 -16.02
C GLY A 59 -14.23 0.11 -15.23
N ASN A 60 -13.79 -1.05 -14.77
CA ASN A 60 -14.56 -1.97 -13.93
C ASN A 60 -14.16 -1.83 -12.47
N VAL A 61 -14.87 -0.98 -11.73
CA VAL A 61 -14.52 -0.59 -10.37
C VAL A 61 -15.68 -0.83 -9.40
N LEU A 62 -15.41 -1.46 -8.27
CA LEU A 62 -16.31 -1.60 -7.13
C LEU A 62 -15.77 -0.77 -5.96
N PHE A 63 -16.50 0.22 -5.49
CA PHE A 63 -16.22 0.91 -4.24
C PHE A 63 -17.13 0.41 -3.13
N VAL A 64 -16.54 0.08 -1.99
CA VAL A 64 -17.25 -0.29 -0.75
C VAL A 64 -16.84 0.71 0.34
N PRO A 65 -17.73 1.57 0.82
CA PRO A 65 -17.43 2.45 1.93
C PRO A 65 -17.27 1.64 3.23
N GLY A 66 -16.22 1.92 4.00
CA GLY A 66 -16.02 1.23 5.28
C GLY A 66 -14.67 1.53 5.90
N ASP A 67 -14.63 1.45 7.23
CA ASP A 67 -13.38 1.51 7.98
C ASP A 67 -12.81 0.10 8.14
N VAL A 68 -11.60 -0.11 7.68
CA VAL A 68 -10.91 -1.41 7.78
C VAL A 68 -10.58 -1.81 9.23
N ALA A 69 -10.69 -0.90 10.19
CA ALA A 69 -10.59 -1.22 11.61
C ALA A 69 -11.80 -2.03 12.15
N GLU A 70 -12.89 -2.08 11.37
CA GLU A 70 -14.14 -2.72 11.77
C GLU A 70 -14.36 -4.04 11.02
N GLU A 71 -14.54 -5.13 11.76
CA GLU A 71 -14.65 -6.49 11.19
C GLU A 71 -15.81 -6.62 10.21
N GLU A 72 -16.96 -6.01 10.51
CA GLU A 72 -18.12 -6.03 9.63
C GLU A 72 -17.84 -5.36 8.27
N ALA A 73 -17.07 -4.28 8.27
CA ALA A 73 -16.64 -3.62 7.03
C ALA A 73 -15.75 -4.52 6.18
N LEU A 74 -14.84 -5.28 6.81
CA LEU A 74 -13.99 -6.24 6.12
C LEU A 74 -14.82 -7.38 5.51
N GLN A 75 -15.77 -7.95 6.28
CA GLN A 75 -16.66 -9.00 5.79
C GLN A 75 -17.52 -8.52 4.62
N ASN A 76 -18.10 -7.33 4.74
CA ASN A 76 -18.88 -6.71 3.66
C ASN A 76 -18.01 -6.48 2.40
N PHE A 77 -16.79 -5.97 2.55
CA PHE A 77 -15.88 -5.75 1.43
C PHE A 77 -15.56 -7.04 0.68
N VAL A 78 -15.23 -8.10 1.41
CA VAL A 78 -14.92 -9.41 0.82
C VAL A 78 -16.14 -10.00 0.13
N GLY A 79 -17.31 -9.99 0.78
CA GLY A 79 -18.56 -10.50 0.20
C GLY A 79 -18.93 -9.77 -1.10
N ARG A 80 -18.91 -8.43 -1.07
CA ARG A 80 -19.21 -7.60 -2.26
C ARG A 80 -18.21 -7.82 -3.39
N THR A 81 -16.92 -7.98 -3.06
CA THR A 81 -15.88 -8.28 -4.06
C THR A 81 -16.11 -9.63 -4.72
N ALA A 82 -16.40 -10.66 -3.90
CA ALA A 82 -16.66 -12.01 -4.39
C ALA A 82 -17.95 -12.08 -5.24
N GLU A 83 -19.02 -11.42 -4.82
CA GLU A 83 -20.28 -11.32 -5.59
C GLU A 83 -20.08 -10.63 -6.94
N THR A 84 -19.25 -9.57 -6.98
CA THR A 84 -19.08 -8.77 -8.19
C THR A 84 -18.09 -9.39 -9.19
N PHE A 85 -16.97 -9.94 -8.69
CA PHE A 85 -15.85 -10.38 -9.53
C PHE A 85 -15.54 -11.88 -9.44
N GLY A 86 -16.21 -12.62 -8.58
CA GLY A 86 -16.07 -14.07 -8.43
C GLY A 86 -14.78 -14.55 -7.76
N GLY A 87 -13.81 -13.67 -7.53
CA GLY A 87 -12.54 -14.01 -6.89
C GLY A 87 -11.52 -12.87 -6.97
N VAL A 88 -10.34 -13.08 -6.39
CA VAL A 88 -9.27 -12.07 -6.28
C VAL A 88 -7.93 -12.65 -6.74
N ASP A 89 -7.22 -11.92 -7.59
CA ASP A 89 -5.85 -12.24 -8.01
C ASP A 89 -4.81 -11.56 -7.12
N VAL A 90 -5.11 -10.32 -6.67
CA VAL A 90 -4.17 -9.54 -5.85
C VAL A 90 -4.92 -8.80 -4.75
N LEU A 91 -4.53 -9.04 -3.50
CA LEU A 91 -4.94 -8.21 -2.36
C LEU A 91 -3.82 -7.24 -2.03
N VAL A 92 -4.12 -5.92 -2.06
CA VAL A 92 -3.18 -4.88 -1.66
C VAL A 92 -3.65 -4.25 -0.34
N ASN A 93 -2.98 -4.58 0.74
CA ASN A 93 -3.17 -3.98 2.06
C ASN A 93 -2.40 -2.66 2.12
N ASN A 94 -3.05 -1.57 1.72
CA ASN A 94 -2.44 -0.24 1.64
C ASN A 94 -2.93 0.71 2.74
N ALA A 95 -4.15 0.53 3.27
CA ALA A 95 -4.70 1.42 4.29
C ALA A 95 -3.75 1.60 5.48
N CYS A 96 -3.50 2.83 5.86
CA CYS A 96 -2.69 3.18 7.02
C CYS A 96 -3.08 4.55 7.57
N LEU A 97 -2.69 4.80 8.80
CA LEU A 97 -2.79 6.12 9.43
C LEU A 97 -1.71 6.28 10.49
N HIS A 98 -1.52 7.51 10.93
CA HIS A 98 -0.61 7.90 12.00
C HIS A 98 -1.39 8.58 13.13
N ARG A 99 -1.13 8.22 14.37
CA ARG A 99 -1.73 8.80 15.58
C ARG A 99 -0.68 9.24 16.58
N GLN A 100 0.52 9.59 16.09
CA GLN A 100 1.63 10.05 16.92
C GLN A 100 2.12 9.00 17.93
N GLY A 101 2.71 9.39 19.07
CA GLY A 101 3.37 8.46 19.98
C GLY A 101 3.54 8.99 21.42
N LEU A 102 4.72 8.82 21.98
CA LEU A 102 5.00 9.04 23.40
C LEU A 102 5.05 10.53 23.80
N LEU A 103 5.39 11.41 22.85
CA LEU A 103 5.57 12.84 23.15
C LEU A 103 4.28 13.65 22.95
N THR A 104 3.28 13.06 22.30
CA THR A 104 1.98 13.66 22.06
C THR A 104 0.86 12.74 22.53
N PRO A 105 -0.37 13.23 22.73
CA PRO A 105 -1.46 12.38 23.22
C PRO A 105 -1.84 11.27 22.23
N CYS A 106 -1.17 10.12 22.33
CA CYS A 106 -1.57 8.88 21.68
C CYS A 106 -1.99 7.89 22.77
N GLY A 107 -3.28 7.86 23.07
CA GLY A 107 -3.84 7.00 24.12
C GLY A 107 -3.95 5.54 23.68
N TYR A 108 -4.44 4.70 24.60
CA TYR A 108 -4.61 3.28 24.36
C TYR A 108 -5.48 2.99 23.13
N GLU A 109 -6.61 3.69 22.98
CA GLU A 109 -7.51 3.49 21.85
C GLU A 109 -6.92 3.98 20.52
N ASP A 110 -6.20 5.10 20.52
CA ASP A 110 -5.53 5.59 19.31
C ASP A 110 -4.45 4.61 18.85
N PHE A 111 -3.63 4.11 19.76
CA PHE A 111 -2.60 3.12 19.46
C PHE A 111 -3.21 1.83 18.90
N ASN A 112 -4.26 1.29 19.56
CA ASN A 112 -4.94 0.09 19.10
C ASN A 112 -5.67 0.30 17.77
N TYR A 113 -6.23 1.47 17.52
CA TYR A 113 -6.85 1.79 16.24
C TYR A 113 -5.82 1.71 15.09
N VAL A 114 -4.60 2.27 15.29
CA VAL A 114 -3.52 2.16 14.29
C VAL A 114 -3.14 0.69 14.05
N LEU A 115 -3.06 -0.13 15.10
CA LEU A 115 -2.78 -1.56 14.96
C LEU A 115 -3.92 -2.32 14.27
N ARG A 116 -5.18 -1.99 14.57
CA ARG A 116 -6.33 -2.59 13.86
C ARG A 116 -6.25 -2.33 12.37
N VAL A 117 -5.99 -1.10 11.96
CA VAL A 117 -5.85 -0.74 10.53
C VAL A 117 -4.62 -1.37 9.89
N GLY A 118 -3.46 -1.28 10.54
CA GLY A 118 -2.16 -1.60 9.92
C GLY A 118 -1.73 -3.07 10.05
N VAL A 119 -2.33 -3.84 10.98
CA VAL A 119 -1.93 -5.23 11.25
C VAL A 119 -3.14 -6.17 11.23
N THR A 120 -4.17 -5.87 12.02
CA THR A 120 -5.32 -6.76 12.18
C THR A 120 -6.12 -6.86 10.87
N ALA A 121 -6.39 -5.74 10.21
CA ALA A 121 -7.14 -5.72 8.95
C ALA A 121 -6.44 -6.51 7.83
N PRO A 122 -5.13 -6.33 7.56
CA PRO A 122 -4.39 -7.17 6.61
C PRO A 122 -4.49 -8.67 6.89
N TYR A 123 -4.35 -9.07 8.15
CA TYR A 123 -4.52 -10.47 8.56
C TYR A 123 -5.95 -10.96 8.28
N MET A 124 -6.95 -10.22 8.73
CA MET A 124 -8.35 -10.60 8.57
C MET A 124 -8.77 -10.64 7.11
N LEU A 125 -8.38 -9.66 6.29
CA LEU A 125 -8.69 -9.66 4.86
C LEU A 125 -8.04 -10.84 4.15
N THR A 126 -6.76 -11.14 4.45
CA THR A 126 -6.10 -12.31 3.88
C THR A 126 -6.86 -13.59 4.25
N ARG A 127 -7.29 -13.74 5.52
CA ARG A 127 -8.07 -14.87 5.99
C ARG A 127 -9.45 -14.97 5.32
N LEU A 128 -10.16 -13.85 5.22
CA LEU A 128 -11.51 -13.81 4.63
C LEU A 128 -11.49 -14.07 3.11
N PHE A 129 -10.43 -13.64 2.41
CA PHE A 129 -10.25 -13.91 0.98
C PHE A 129 -9.74 -15.31 0.67
N LEU A 130 -9.33 -16.15 1.65
CA LEU A 130 -8.79 -17.50 1.37
C LEU A 130 -9.67 -18.36 0.43
N PRO A 131 -11.02 -18.37 0.53
CA PRO A 131 -11.87 -19.12 -0.39
C PRO A 131 -11.97 -18.52 -1.79
N TYR A 132 -11.58 -17.26 -1.95
CA TYR A 132 -11.78 -16.46 -3.16
C TYR A 132 -10.49 -16.14 -3.90
N PHE A 133 -9.32 -16.47 -3.34
CA PHE A 133 -8.06 -16.32 -4.06
C PHE A 133 -8.00 -17.27 -5.25
N ARG A 134 -7.73 -16.68 -6.43
CA ARG A 134 -7.54 -17.45 -7.66
C ARG A 134 -6.16 -18.12 -7.66
N LYS A 135 -5.98 -19.11 -8.52
CA LYS A 135 -4.67 -19.78 -8.67
C LYS A 135 -3.58 -18.77 -9.06
N GLY A 136 -2.48 -18.75 -8.33
CA GLY A 136 -1.38 -17.82 -8.55
C GLY A 136 -1.60 -16.43 -7.93
N ALA A 137 -2.60 -16.29 -7.07
CA ALA A 137 -2.87 -15.05 -6.35
C ALA A 137 -1.70 -14.59 -5.48
N SER A 138 -1.67 -13.30 -5.20
CA SER A 138 -0.69 -12.68 -4.30
C SER A 138 -1.32 -11.68 -3.35
N VAL A 139 -0.72 -11.55 -2.16
CA VAL A 139 -0.98 -10.49 -1.19
C VAL A 139 0.22 -9.56 -1.17
N ILE A 140 -0.03 -8.26 -1.27
CA ILE A 140 1.00 -7.22 -1.21
C ILE A 140 0.67 -6.28 -0.05
N ASN A 141 1.53 -6.28 0.95
CA ASN A 141 1.41 -5.43 2.12
C ASN A 141 2.22 -4.14 1.95
N ILE A 142 1.59 -2.98 2.03
CA ILE A 142 2.31 -1.71 2.01
C ILE A 142 2.78 -1.40 3.45
N THR A 143 4.04 -1.75 3.73
CA THR A 143 4.72 -1.41 4.97
C THR A 143 5.32 0.01 4.88
N SER A 144 6.48 0.25 5.40
CA SER A 144 7.24 1.51 5.32
C SER A 144 8.69 1.27 5.73
N THR A 145 9.59 2.15 5.33
CA THR A 145 10.92 2.23 5.94
C THR A 145 10.85 2.47 7.46
N ARG A 146 9.71 3.00 7.98
CA ARG A 146 9.44 3.12 9.43
C ARG A 146 9.30 1.79 10.16
N ALA A 147 9.32 0.67 9.47
CA ALA A 147 9.41 -0.66 10.09
C ALA A 147 10.80 -0.92 10.72
N PHE A 148 11.84 -0.24 10.26
CA PHE A 148 13.23 -0.46 10.67
C PHE A 148 14.05 0.82 10.91
N MET A 149 13.44 2.00 10.72
CA MET A 149 13.98 3.30 11.12
C MET A 149 12.82 4.24 11.50
N SER A 150 13.05 5.21 12.36
CA SER A 150 11.97 6.04 12.89
C SER A 150 12.35 7.52 12.99
N GLN A 151 11.36 8.36 13.05
CA GLN A 151 11.41 9.72 13.59
C GLN A 151 10.81 9.69 14.99
N ALA A 152 11.12 10.70 15.80
CA ALA A 152 10.47 10.84 17.10
C ALA A 152 8.95 10.91 16.97
N ASP A 153 8.24 10.40 17.96
CA ASP A 153 6.78 10.47 18.08
C ASP A 153 6.01 9.74 16.99
N THR A 154 6.57 8.60 16.51
CA THR A 154 5.93 7.78 15.46
C THR A 154 5.68 6.33 15.89
N GLU A 155 5.64 6.07 17.20
CA GLU A 155 5.61 4.74 17.79
C GLU A 155 4.40 3.91 17.30
N SER A 156 3.20 4.50 17.25
CA SER A 156 2.00 3.80 16.79
C SER A 156 2.13 3.33 15.33
N TYR A 157 2.62 4.20 14.47
CA TYR A 157 2.85 3.90 13.06
C TYR A 157 3.99 2.90 12.85
N SER A 158 5.12 3.10 13.54
CA SER A 158 6.28 2.20 13.45
C SER A 158 5.94 0.80 13.97
N ALA A 159 5.16 0.69 15.04
CA ALA A 159 4.66 -0.59 15.55
C ALA A 159 3.79 -1.31 14.52
N ALA A 160 2.85 -0.60 13.88
CA ALA A 160 2.01 -1.18 12.84
C ALA A 160 2.83 -1.62 11.61
N LYS A 161 3.79 -0.79 11.16
CA LYS A 161 4.61 -1.10 9.98
C LYS A 161 5.64 -2.21 10.26
N GLY A 162 6.17 -2.30 11.47
CA GLY A 162 6.95 -3.46 11.94
C GLY A 162 6.10 -4.72 12.02
N GLY A 163 4.89 -4.60 12.59
CA GLY A 163 3.94 -5.70 12.72
C GLY A 163 3.54 -6.31 11.36
N ILE A 164 3.19 -5.47 10.37
CA ILE A 164 2.82 -5.98 9.03
C ILE A 164 4.03 -6.57 8.30
N SER A 165 5.25 -6.08 8.54
CA SER A 165 6.47 -6.67 7.97
C SER A 165 6.71 -8.08 8.51
N ALA A 166 6.57 -8.29 9.83
CA ALA A 166 6.65 -9.61 10.44
C ALA A 166 5.51 -10.53 9.98
N LEU A 167 4.28 -9.99 9.88
CA LEU A 167 3.12 -10.74 9.40
C LEU A 167 3.29 -11.22 7.95
N THR A 168 4.00 -10.47 7.11
CA THR A 168 4.25 -10.81 5.71
C THR A 168 4.93 -12.17 5.57
N HIS A 169 6.10 -12.37 6.21
CA HIS A 169 6.80 -13.66 6.10
C HIS A 169 6.06 -14.80 6.82
N ALA A 170 5.35 -14.50 7.92
CA ALA A 170 4.56 -15.50 8.62
C ALA A 170 3.39 -16.01 7.75
N MET A 171 2.70 -15.11 7.03
CA MET A 171 1.64 -15.47 6.10
C MET A 171 2.18 -16.19 4.87
N ALA A 172 3.34 -15.79 4.33
CA ALA A 172 3.97 -16.47 3.20
C ALA A 172 4.23 -17.95 3.52
N VAL A 173 4.77 -18.24 4.70
CA VAL A 173 5.00 -19.63 5.16
C VAL A 173 3.67 -20.38 5.34
N SER A 174 2.66 -19.75 5.93
CA SER A 174 1.35 -20.39 6.18
C SER A 174 0.57 -20.66 4.89
N LEU A 175 0.79 -19.87 3.85
CA LEU A 175 0.09 -19.95 2.56
C LEU A 175 0.93 -20.56 1.43
N ALA A 176 2.07 -21.17 1.79
CA ALA A 176 3.02 -21.76 0.84
C ALA A 176 2.32 -22.63 -0.23
N GLY A 177 2.63 -22.39 -1.49
CA GLY A 177 2.05 -23.09 -2.64
C GLY A 177 0.60 -22.67 -3.00
N ARG A 178 -0.01 -21.76 -2.25
CA ARG A 178 -1.37 -21.29 -2.51
C ARG A 178 -1.43 -19.81 -2.89
N VAL A 179 -0.82 -18.93 -2.10
CA VAL A 179 -0.83 -17.48 -2.27
C VAL A 179 0.53 -16.96 -1.87
N ARG A 180 1.17 -16.17 -2.72
CA ARG A 180 2.41 -15.49 -2.36
C ARG A 180 2.10 -14.25 -1.51
N VAL A 181 2.91 -13.98 -0.52
CA VAL A 181 2.75 -12.82 0.33
C VAL A 181 4.06 -12.04 0.41
N ASN A 182 4.06 -10.82 -0.11
CA ASN A 182 5.22 -9.93 -0.09
C ASN A 182 4.83 -8.55 0.46
N ALA A 183 5.82 -7.76 0.80
CA ALA A 183 5.63 -6.39 1.24
C ALA A 183 6.43 -5.41 0.36
N ILE A 184 5.94 -4.18 0.32
CA ILE A 184 6.67 -3.02 -0.20
C ILE A 184 6.89 -2.08 0.97
N ALA A 185 8.14 -1.61 1.17
CA ALA A 185 8.52 -0.62 2.17
C ALA A 185 8.83 0.71 1.47
N PRO A 186 7.84 1.61 1.29
CA PRO A 186 8.08 2.93 0.75
C PRO A 186 8.94 3.78 1.69
N GLY A 187 9.80 4.63 1.11
CA GLY A 187 10.39 5.77 1.79
C GLY A 187 9.45 6.99 1.76
N TRP A 188 10.00 8.17 1.50
CA TRP A 188 9.19 9.36 1.31
C TRP A 188 8.57 9.36 -0.10
N ILE A 189 7.26 9.20 -0.14
CA ILE A 189 6.44 9.26 -1.35
C ILE A 189 5.54 10.50 -1.26
N ASP A 190 5.68 11.42 -2.21
CA ASP A 190 4.79 12.57 -2.32
C ASP A 190 3.45 12.13 -2.91
N THR A 191 2.42 12.17 -2.09
CA THR A 191 1.05 11.79 -2.45
C THR A 191 0.12 12.97 -2.64
N GLY A 192 0.61 14.20 -2.50
CA GLY A 192 -0.22 15.41 -2.44
C GLY A 192 -1.18 15.57 -3.61
N ALA A 193 -0.73 15.33 -4.84
CA ALA A 193 -1.56 15.40 -6.04
C ALA A 193 -2.72 14.37 -6.09
N TYR A 194 -2.64 13.30 -5.28
CA TYR A 194 -3.71 12.31 -5.13
C TYR A 194 -4.66 12.60 -3.96
N HIS A 195 -4.44 13.70 -3.23
CA HIS A 195 -5.33 14.26 -2.21
C HIS A 195 -6.03 15.51 -2.73
N ASP A 196 -5.27 16.43 -3.34
CA ASP A 196 -5.78 17.70 -3.85
C ASP A 196 -5.27 17.94 -5.29
N PRO A 197 -6.15 18.06 -6.29
CA PRO A 197 -5.76 18.38 -7.67
C PRO A 197 -5.03 19.74 -7.81
N ALA A 198 -5.22 20.65 -6.86
CA ALA A 198 -4.53 21.95 -6.83
C ALA A 198 -3.15 21.87 -6.17
N TYR A 199 -2.80 20.73 -5.56
CA TYR A 199 -1.51 20.53 -4.89
C TYR A 199 -0.34 20.87 -5.80
N ARG A 200 0.67 21.53 -5.23
CA ARG A 200 1.98 21.73 -5.85
C ARG A 200 3.03 21.31 -4.84
N PRO A 201 4.02 20.49 -5.28
CA PRO A 201 5.13 20.11 -4.42
C PRO A 201 5.88 21.33 -3.89
N ASP A 202 6.21 21.32 -2.60
CA ASP A 202 6.95 22.39 -1.90
C ASP A 202 8.29 21.91 -1.31
N TYR A 203 8.67 20.66 -1.60
CA TYR A 203 9.93 20.12 -1.11
C TYR A 203 11.14 20.79 -1.77
N THR A 204 12.19 20.96 -0.96
CA THR A 204 13.42 21.66 -1.33
C THR A 204 14.39 20.75 -2.11
N ARG A 205 15.46 21.35 -2.63
CA ARG A 205 16.58 20.58 -3.18
C ARG A 205 17.25 19.69 -2.13
N ALA A 206 17.28 20.11 -0.85
CA ALA A 206 17.82 19.32 0.24
C ALA A 206 16.96 18.07 0.51
N ASP A 207 15.63 18.19 0.42
CA ASP A 207 14.72 17.06 0.54
C ASP A 207 14.93 16.03 -0.57
N ALA A 208 15.09 16.48 -1.81
CA ALA A 208 15.41 15.60 -2.92
C ALA A 208 16.79 14.92 -2.73
N ALA A 209 17.78 15.65 -2.23
CA ALA A 209 19.14 15.17 -2.00
C ALA A 209 19.26 14.16 -0.85
N GLN A 210 18.24 14.01 0.01
CA GLN A 210 18.20 12.90 0.98
C GLN A 210 18.15 11.53 0.31
N HIS A 211 17.66 11.48 -0.92
CA HIS A 211 17.51 10.26 -1.70
C HIS A 211 18.71 10.13 -2.69
N PRO A 212 19.52 9.07 -2.64
CA PRO A 212 20.54 8.81 -3.65
C PRO A 212 20.04 8.85 -5.10
N SER A 213 18.75 8.54 -5.30
CA SER A 213 18.09 8.69 -6.61
C SER A 213 17.90 10.15 -7.07
N GLY A 214 18.19 11.15 -6.21
CA GLY A 214 18.12 12.59 -6.52
C GLY A 214 16.71 13.17 -6.55
N ARG A 215 15.70 12.42 -6.10
CA ARG A 215 14.30 12.88 -6.08
C ARG A 215 13.47 12.25 -4.96
N VAL A 216 12.41 12.92 -4.57
CA VAL A 216 11.33 12.35 -3.76
C VAL A 216 10.59 11.29 -4.59
N GLY A 217 10.11 10.24 -3.95
CA GLY A 217 9.31 9.20 -4.59
C GLY A 217 7.90 9.67 -4.96
N THR A 218 7.27 8.95 -5.86
CA THR A 218 5.89 9.19 -6.30
C THR A 218 5.04 7.93 -6.13
N PRO A 219 3.71 8.02 -6.06
CA PRO A 219 2.84 6.85 -6.03
C PRO A 219 3.04 5.88 -7.19
N GLN A 220 3.48 6.37 -8.37
CA GLN A 220 3.81 5.54 -9.51
C GLN A 220 5.04 4.63 -9.26
N ASP A 221 5.96 5.03 -8.40
CA ASP A 221 7.07 4.16 -8.02
C ASP A 221 6.58 2.93 -7.25
N ILE A 222 5.58 3.14 -6.37
CA ILE A 222 4.93 2.05 -5.64
C ILE A 222 4.05 1.21 -6.56
N PHE A 223 3.32 1.83 -7.49
CA PHE A 223 2.53 1.11 -8.47
C PHE A 223 3.39 0.13 -9.30
N ARG A 224 4.57 0.55 -9.77
CA ARG A 224 5.49 -0.35 -10.50
C ARG A 224 5.96 -1.52 -9.64
N ALA A 225 6.21 -1.28 -8.35
CA ALA A 225 6.58 -2.33 -7.41
C ALA A 225 5.42 -3.32 -7.18
N VAL A 226 4.17 -2.83 -7.10
CA VAL A 226 2.97 -3.66 -7.02
C VAL A 226 2.84 -4.54 -8.26
N LEU A 227 3.00 -3.99 -9.46
CA LEU A 227 2.98 -4.77 -10.71
C LEU A 227 4.04 -5.87 -10.68
N PHE A 228 5.28 -5.53 -10.32
CA PHE A 228 6.39 -6.48 -10.26
C PHE A 228 6.10 -7.64 -9.30
N LEU A 229 5.66 -7.36 -8.08
CA LEU A 229 5.37 -8.40 -7.09
C LEU A 229 4.10 -9.20 -7.40
N SER A 230 3.14 -8.63 -8.12
CA SER A 230 1.91 -9.32 -8.52
C SER A 230 2.06 -10.14 -9.79
N ASP A 231 3.15 -9.99 -10.54
CA ASP A 231 3.43 -10.77 -11.73
C ASP A 231 3.69 -12.23 -11.37
N GLY A 232 3.01 -13.15 -12.07
CA GLY A 232 3.19 -14.59 -11.91
C GLY A 232 4.57 -15.10 -12.33
N GLU A 233 5.25 -14.41 -13.24
CA GLU A 233 6.62 -14.75 -13.65
C GLU A 233 7.63 -14.57 -12.49
N ASN A 234 7.32 -13.70 -11.52
CA ASN A 234 8.10 -13.50 -10.31
C ASN A 234 7.71 -14.46 -9.17
N SER A 235 7.29 -15.66 -9.51
CA SER A 235 6.72 -16.65 -8.57
C SER A 235 7.72 -17.17 -7.52
N PHE A 236 9.02 -16.94 -7.70
CA PHE A 236 10.05 -17.32 -6.72
C PHE A 236 10.32 -16.25 -5.65
N ILE A 237 9.58 -15.11 -5.70
CA ILE A 237 9.63 -14.06 -4.68
C ILE A 237 8.44 -14.25 -3.74
N ASP A 238 8.72 -14.68 -2.49
CA ASP A 238 7.69 -14.91 -1.47
C ASP A 238 8.27 -14.65 -0.07
N GLY A 239 7.51 -13.98 0.78
CA GLY A 239 7.93 -13.58 2.14
C GLY A 239 8.88 -12.37 2.18
N GLU A 240 9.11 -11.69 1.05
CA GLU A 240 10.11 -10.62 0.92
C GLU A 240 9.51 -9.24 1.17
N THR A 241 10.37 -8.32 1.63
CA THR A 241 10.04 -6.89 1.74
C THR A 241 10.90 -6.07 0.80
N LEU A 242 10.31 -5.60 -0.29
CA LEU A 242 10.96 -4.74 -1.28
C LEU A 242 10.98 -3.29 -0.80
N THR A 243 12.17 -2.75 -0.48
CA THR A 243 12.33 -1.34 -0.14
C THR A 243 12.32 -0.47 -1.39
N VAL A 244 11.42 0.54 -1.42
CA VAL A 244 11.26 1.50 -2.52
C VAL A 244 11.36 2.91 -1.94
N ASP A 245 12.57 3.39 -1.76
CA ASP A 245 12.88 4.61 -1.00
C ASP A 245 13.92 5.54 -1.66
N GLY A 246 14.24 5.28 -2.92
CA GLY A 246 15.29 6.03 -3.63
C GLY A 246 16.69 5.87 -3.04
N GLY A 247 16.91 4.85 -2.19
CA GLY A 247 18.18 4.58 -1.51
C GLY A 247 18.35 5.33 -0.19
N MET A 248 17.33 6.05 0.29
CA MET A 248 17.42 6.87 1.52
C MET A 248 17.91 6.07 2.73
N THR A 249 17.40 4.86 2.95
CA THR A 249 17.79 4.01 4.08
C THR A 249 19.17 3.36 3.94
N ARG A 250 19.82 3.48 2.80
CA ARG A 250 21.16 2.95 2.55
C ARG A 250 22.26 3.99 2.76
N ARG A 251 21.86 5.26 2.90
CA ARG A 251 22.81 6.36 3.09
C ARG A 251 23.25 6.43 4.52
N MET A 252 24.55 6.32 4.76
CA MET A 252 25.16 6.55 6.05
C MET A 252 25.41 8.06 6.22
N ILE A 253 24.93 8.62 7.35
CA ILE A 253 25.12 10.03 7.72
C ILE A 253 25.75 10.06 9.11
N TYR A 254 26.87 10.79 9.24
CA TYR A 254 27.51 11.06 10.53
C TYR A 254 27.04 12.41 11.08
N THR A 255 26.91 12.50 12.40
CA THR A 255 26.64 13.78 13.07
C THR A 255 27.77 14.76 12.77
N GLY A 256 27.42 15.95 12.28
CA GLY A 256 28.39 16.97 11.86
C GLY A 256 28.70 16.99 10.34
N ASP A 257 28.28 15.97 9.61
CA ASP A 257 28.35 15.94 8.14
C ASP A 257 27.17 16.69 7.48
N GLU A 258 26.68 17.72 8.13
CA GLU A 258 25.60 18.55 7.60
C GLU A 258 25.95 19.07 6.22
N GLY A 259 25.23 18.61 5.22
CA GLY A 259 25.47 19.02 3.83
C GLY A 259 26.65 18.34 3.13
N TRP A 260 27.19 17.25 3.69
CA TRP A 260 28.11 16.44 2.91
C TRP A 260 27.44 15.98 1.64
N ALA A 261 27.82 16.58 0.54
CA ALA A 261 27.35 16.22 -0.79
C ALA A 261 28.46 15.46 -1.47
N TYR A 262 28.16 14.25 -1.93
CA TYR A 262 29.02 13.59 -2.89
C TYR A 262 28.97 14.40 -4.20
N THR A 263 30.04 15.12 -4.48
CA THR A 263 30.26 15.75 -5.79
C THR A 263 31.04 14.79 -6.66
N VAL A 264 30.41 14.33 -7.74
CA VAL A 264 31.08 13.59 -8.82
C VAL A 264 31.98 14.57 -9.59
#